data_d05df64ccf52bd7943a81f0201a7c32c
#
_entry.id   d05df64ccf52bd7943a81f0201a7c32c
#
_cell.length_a   1.000
_cell.length_b   1.000
_cell.length_c   1.000
_cell.angle_alpha   90.00
_cell.angle_beta   90.00
_cell.angle_gamma   90.00
#
_symmetry.space_group_name_H-M   'P 1'
#
loop_
_entity.id
_entity.type
_entity.pdbx_description
1 polymer ?
#
loop_
_entity_poly.entity_id
_entity_poly.type
_entity_poly.pdbx_seq_one_letter_code
_entity_poly.pdbx_strand_id
1 'polypeptide(L)'
;MLLYIWFRFKDIRFGASAIIALLHDVLVVLAVYSLLRISVGNTFIACMLTIVGYSINATIVIFDRIRENMKKRGARADLVEIVNDSITQTLTRSIYTSLTTFVMVAVLFVMGVSSIREFAAPLMVGVLVGAYSSVCITGALWYVMKKKFAGKGQPAIAAASALSLIHI
;
A
#
# COMPACT_ATOMS: atom_id res chain seq x y z
N MET A 1 2.40 -8.95 -11.27
CA MET A 1 2.29 -7.76 -10.42
C MET A 1 3.60 -7.41 -9.71
N LEU A 2 4.23 -8.31 -8.96
CA LEU A 2 5.53 -8.09 -8.31
C LEU A 2 6.65 -7.69 -9.28
N LEU A 3 6.75 -8.36 -10.43
CA LEU A 3 7.68 -8.01 -11.52
C LEU A 3 7.46 -6.59 -12.04
N TYR A 4 6.20 -6.16 -12.17
CA TYR A 4 5.85 -4.81 -12.58
C TYR A 4 6.32 -3.76 -11.56
N ILE A 5 6.07 -3.99 -10.27
CA ILE A 5 6.50 -3.11 -9.19
C ILE A 5 8.02 -3.04 -9.13
N TRP A 6 8.70 -4.18 -9.25
CA TRP A 6 10.16 -4.25 -9.25
C TRP A 6 10.79 -3.51 -10.44
N PHE A 7 10.25 -3.74 -11.64
CA PHE A 7 10.74 -3.08 -12.86
C PHE A 7 10.45 -1.58 -12.87
N ARG A 8 9.26 -1.19 -12.40
CA ARG A 8 8.79 0.21 -12.41
C ARG A 8 9.47 1.07 -11.36
N PHE A 9 9.72 0.54 -10.17
CA PHE A 9 10.25 1.30 -9.06
C PHE A 9 11.76 1.12 -8.83
N LYS A 10 12.37 0.07 -9.37
CA LYS A 10 13.81 -0.28 -9.22
C LYS A 10 14.30 -0.30 -7.77
N ASP A 11 13.41 -0.29 -6.80
CA ASP A 11 13.69 -0.21 -5.37
C ASP A 11 12.96 -1.36 -4.66
N ILE A 12 13.71 -2.35 -4.19
CA ILE A 12 13.16 -3.54 -3.51
C ILE A 12 12.32 -3.15 -2.28
N ARG A 13 12.59 -1.99 -1.69
CA ARG A 13 11.90 -1.49 -0.50
C ARG A 13 10.42 -1.18 -0.77
N PHE A 14 10.10 -0.64 -1.95
CA PHE A 14 8.70 -0.43 -2.36
C PHE A 14 7.97 -1.77 -2.52
N GLY A 15 8.62 -2.75 -3.14
CA GLY A 15 8.06 -4.10 -3.28
C GLY A 15 7.83 -4.79 -1.94
N ALA A 16 8.81 -4.75 -1.05
CA ALA A 16 8.70 -5.39 0.26
C ALA A 16 7.58 -4.76 1.12
N SER A 17 7.46 -3.43 1.15
CA SER A 17 6.36 -2.77 1.89
C SER A 17 4.99 -3.08 1.29
N ALA A 18 4.87 -3.18 -0.04
CA ALA A 18 3.64 -3.60 -0.70
C ALA A 18 3.24 -5.04 -0.33
N ILE A 19 4.21 -5.98 -0.31
CA ILE A 19 3.95 -7.37 0.04
C ILE A 19 3.46 -7.50 1.49
N ILE A 20 4.08 -6.79 2.42
CA ILE A 20 3.68 -6.84 3.83
C ILE A 20 2.27 -6.26 4.02
N ALA A 21 1.95 -5.15 3.35
CA ALA A 21 0.62 -4.58 3.37
C ALA A 21 -0.43 -5.55 2.78
N LEU A 22 -0.12 -6.20 1.65
CA LEU A 22 -0.98 -7.23 1.06
C LEU A 22 -1.18 -8.44 1.96
N LEU A 23 -0.12 -8.90 2.62
CA LEU A 23 -0.23 -10.01 3.58
C LEU A 23 -1.16 -9.64 4.73
N HIS A 24 -1.07 -8.43 5.25
CA HIS A 24 -2.00 -7.92 6.25
C HIS A 24 -3.45 -7.94 5.74
N ASP A 25 -3.72 -7.44 4.53
CA ASP A 25 -5.05 -7.38 3.96
C ASP A 25 -5.65 -8.78 3.75
N VAL A 26 -4.84 -9.71 3.25
CA VAL A 26 -5.23 -11.13 3.09
C VAL A 26 -5.56 -11.77 4.44
N LEU A 27 -4.75 -11.54 5.47
CA LEU A 27 -4.99 -12.08 6.82
C LEU A 27 -6.29 -11.54 7.44
N VAL A 28 -6.57 -10.25 7.26
CA VAL A 28 -7.83 -9.65 7.76
C VAL A 28 -9.03 -10.27 7.04
N VAL A 29 -8.97 -10.44 5.73
CA VAL A 29 -10.07 -11.07 4.98
C VAL A 29 -10.26 -12.53 5.33
N LEU A 30 -9.17 -13.28 5.56
CA LEU A 30 -9.24 -14.65 6.10
C LEU A 30 -9.92 -14.69 7.47
N ALA A 31 -9.60 -13.74 8.35
CA ALA A 31 -10.26 -13.62 9.64
C ALA A 31 -11.77 -13.38 9.50
N VAL A 32 -12.17 -12.52 8.53
CA VAL A 32 -13.59 -12.28 8.21
C VAL A 32 -14.28 -13.55 7.72
N TYR A 33 -13.66 -14.31 6.82
CA TYR A 33 -14.21 -15.59 6.36
C TYR A 33 -14.40 -16.57 7.53
N SER A 34 -13.42 -16.65 8.42
CA SER A 34 -13.49 -17.50 9.62
C SER A 34 -14.60 -17.06 10.57
N LEU A 35 -14.75 -15.75 10.81
CA LEU A 35 -15.73 -15.18 11.72
C LEU A 35 -17.17 -15.35 11.20
N LEU A 36 -17.38 -15.12 9.91
CA LEU A 36 -18.68 -15.26 9.25
C LEU A 36 -19.02 -16.71 8.91
N ARG A 37 -18.09 -17.66 9.13
CA ARG A 37 -18.25 -19.08 8.79
C ARG A 37 -18.68 -19.33 7.34
N ILE A 38 -18.18 -18.51 6.42
CA ILE A 38 -18.45 -18.66 4.99
C ILE A 38 -17.62 -19.80 4.45
N SER A 39 -18.21 -20.63 3.59
CA SER A 39 -17.52 -21.76 2.97
C SER A 39 -16.40 -21.31 2.05
N VAL A 40 -15.24 -21.96 2.15
CA VAL A 40 -14.07 -21.69 1.30
C VAL A 40 -14.21 -22.50 0.01
N GLY A 41 -14.69 -21.85 -1.03
CA GLY A 41 -14.88 -22.42 -2.36
C GLY A 41 -14.27 -21.54 -3.46
N ASN A 42 -14.74 -21.70 -4.69
CA ASN A 42 -14.30 -20.89 -5.83
C ASN A 42 -14.57 -19.40 -5.62
N THR A 43 -15.63 -19.05 -4.91
CA THR A 43 -15.99 -17.68 -4.52
C THR A 43 -14.94 -17.03 -3.63
N PHE A 44 -14.33 -17.81 -2.72
CA PHE A 44 -13.23 -17.36 -1.89
C PHE A 44 -12.01 -16.94 -2.73
N ILE A 45 -11.60 -17.78 -3.69
CA ILE A 45 -10.45 -17.49 -4.56
C ILE A 45 -10.70 -16.21 -5.37
N ALA A 46 -11.89 -16.06 -5.93
CA ALA A 46 -12.28 -14.87 -6.67
C ALA A 46 -12.24 -13.60 -5.80
N CYS A 47 -12.76 -13.68 -4.57
CA CYS A 47 -12.73 -12.58 -3.60
C CYS A 47 -11.29 -12.18 -3.25
N MET A 48 -10.43 -13.15 -2.91
CA MET A 48 -9.03 -12.90 -2.58
C MET A 48 -8.28 -12.26 -3.73
N LEU A 49 -8.46 -12.76 -4.95
CA LEU A 49 -7.80 -12.20 -6.12
C LEU A 49 -8.24 -10.76 -6.40
N THR A 50 -9.52 -10.47 -6.20
CA THR A 50 -10.09 -9.12 -6.36
C THR A 50 -9.53 -8.15 -5.32
N ILE A 51 -9.47 -8.55 -4.05
CA ILE A 51 -8.94 -7.70 -2.96
C ILE A 51 -7.45 -7.44 -3.14
N VAL A 52 -6.68 -8.45 -3.49
CA VAL A 52 -5.25 -8.30 -3.79
C VAL A 52 -5.03 -7.34 -4.96
N GLY A 53 -5.81 -7.46 -6.03
CA GLY A 53 -5.73 -6.55 -7.18
C GLY A 53 -6.10 -5.10 -6.81
N TYR A 54 -7.14 -4.93 -6.01
CA TYR A 54 -7.59 -3.61 -5.51
C TYR A 54 -6.54 -2.96 -4.60
N SER A 55 -6.02 -3.68 -3.61
CA SER A 55 -5.02 -3.18 -2.66
C SER A 55 -3.71 -2.81 -3.35
N ILE A 56 -3.23 -3.63 -4.30
CA ILE A 56 -2.03 -3.31 -5.10
C ILE A 56 -2.22 -2.01 -5.89
N ASN A 57 -3.38 -1.83 -6.53
CA ASN A 57 -3.66 -0.63 -7.31
C ASN A 57 -3.61 0.64 -6.44
N ALA A 58 -4.22 0.62 -5.26
CA ALA A 58 -4.17 1.72 -4.30
C ALA A 58 -2.72 2.01 -3.83
N THR A 59 -1.96 0.97 -3.54
CA THR A 59 -0.54 1.08 -3.12
C THR A 59 0.34 1.69 -4.21
N ILE A 60 0.17 1.30 -5.48
CA ILE A 60 0.92 1.85 -6.61
C ILE A 60 0.68 3.35 -6.76
N VAL A 61 -0.55 3.82 -6.62
CA VAL A 61 -0.90 5.24 -6.72
C VAL A 61 -0.15 6.07 -5.68
N ILE A 62 -0.08 5.61 -4.43
CA ILE A 62 0.65 6.28 -3.35
C ILE A 62 2.16 6.27 -3.62
N PHE A 63 2.71 5.15 -4.03
CA PHE A 63 4.14 5.05 -4.33
C PHE A 63 4.57 5.89 -5.53
N ASP A 64 3.76 5.97 -6.57
CA ASP A 64 4.03 6.85 -7.72
C ASP A 64 4.08 8.32 -7.26
N ARG A 65 3.19 8.74 -6.37
CA ARG A 65 3.18 10.10 -5.82
C ARG A 65 4.38 10.38 -4.92
N ILE A 66 4.74 9.45 -4.05
CA ILE A 66 5.96 9.56 -3.22
C ILE A 66 7.19 9.73 -4.11
N ARG A 67 7.29 8.94 -5.18
CA ARG A 67 8.42 9.02 -6.12
C ARG A 67 8.44 10.33 -6.89
N GLU A 68 7.29 10.83 -7.31
CA GLU A 68 7.16 12.13 -7.99
C GLU A 68 7.62 13.26 -7.07
N ASN A 69 7.15 13.29 -5.83
CA ASN A 69 7.52 14.30 -4.85
C ASN A 69 9.00 14.22 -4.46
N MET A 70 9.57 13.02 -4.37
CA MET A 70 11.02 12.85 -4.16
C MET A 70 11.85 13.44 -5.29
N LYS A 71 11.40 13.29 -6.55
CA LYS A 71 12.10 13.87 -7.70
C LYS A 71 12.01 15.40 -7.72
N LYS A 72 10.86 15.94 -7.33
CA LYS A 72 10.62 17.40 -7.32
C LYS A 72 11.40 18.13 -6.23
N ARG A 73 11.48 17.56 -5.03
CA ARG A 73 12.11 18.19 -3.86
C ARG A 73 13.60 17.89 -3.70
N GLY A 74 14.14 16.90 -4.45
CA GLY A 74 15.54 16.51 -4.42
C GLY A 74 15.96 15.73 -3.17
N ALA A 75 17.26 15.37 -3.11
CA ALA A 75 17.82 14.47 -2.09
C ALA A 75 17.92 15.06 -0.67
N ARG A 76 17.76 16.38 -0.52
CA ARG A 76 17.89 17.10 0.76
C ARG A 76 16.57 17.30 1.52
N ALA A 77 15.43 16.98 0.93
CA ALA A 77 14.14 17.17 1.58
C ALA A 77 13.88 16.09 2.64
N ASP A 78 13.18 16.47 3.70
CA ASP A 78 12.82 15.53 4.76
C ASP A 78 11.86 14.46 4.20
N LEU A 79 12.23 13.20 4.39
CA LEU A 79 11.46 12.05 3.91
C LEU A 79 10.07 11.96 4.55
N VAL A 80 9.95 12.42 5.80
CA VAL A 80 8.65 12.43 6.52
C VAL A 80 7.70 13.40 5.82
N GLU A 81 8.19 14.59 5.49
CA GLU A 81 7.40 15.61 4.82
C GLU A 81 6.96 15.14 3.42
N ILE A 82 7.87 14.52 2.65
CA ILE A 82 7.56 13.98 1.32
C ILE A 82 6.46 12.91 1.40
N VAL A 83 6.56 11.97 2.34
CA VAL A 83 5.57 10.90 2.50
C VAL A 83 4.23 11.48 2.92
N ASN A 84 4.21 12.39 3.89
CA ASN A 84 3.00 13.01 4.41
C ASN A 84 2.27 13.81 3.34
N ASP A 85 2.97 14.63 2.60
CA ASP A 85 2.41 15.38 1.47
C ASP A 85 1.88 14.46 0.36
N SER A 86 2.61 13.39 0.06
CA SER A 86 2.19 12.44 -0.96
C SER A 86 0.90 11.71 -0.56
N ILE A 87 0.80 11.30 0.69
CA ILE A 87 -0.43 10.68 1.23
C ILE A 87 -1.57 11.69 1.18
N THR A 88 -1.37 12.90 1.66
CA THR A 88 -2.41 13.96 1.68
C THR A 88 -2.92 14.27 0.27
N GLN A 89 -2.02 14.36 -0.72
CA GLN A 89 -2.38 14.63 -2.12
C GLN A 89 -3.15 13.48 -2.79
N THR A 90 -2.92 12.25 -2.36
CA THR A 90 -3.61 11.07 -2.91
C THR A 90 -4.83 10.65 -2.08
N LEU A 91 -4.97 11.16 -0.86
CA LEU A 91 -6.02 10.79 0.09
C LEU A 91 -7.42 10.96 -0.49
N THR A 92 -7.69 12.13 -1.04
CA THR A 92 -9.00 12.45 -1.62
C THR A 92 -9.38 11.46 -2.73
N ARG A 93 -8.45 11.16 -3.64
CA ARG A 93 -8.65 10.19 -4.70
C ARG A 93 -8.88 8.79 -4.14
N SER A 94 -8.09 8.36 -3.17
CA SER A 94 -8.21 7.04 -2.53
C SER A 94 -9.54 6.89 -1.82
N ILE A 95 -10.02 7.92 -1.12
CA ILE A 95 -11.32 7.91 -0.44
C ILE A 95 -12.46 7.81 -1.45
N TYR A 96 -12.48 8.63 -2.50
CA TYR A 96 -13.54 8.57 -3.51
C TYR A 96 -13.57 7.23 -4.24
N THR A 97 -12.40 6.69 -4.62
CA THR A 97 -12.31 5.39 -5.28
C THR A 97 -12.82 4.27 -4.36
N SER A 98 -12.43 4.28 -3.10
CA SER A 98 -12.87 3.28 -2.12
C SER A 98 -14.36 3.41 -1.81
N LEU A 99 -14.87 4.63 -1.70
CA LEU A 99 -16.29 4.88 -1.43
C LEU A 99 -17.16 4.41 -2.61
N THR A 100 -16.79 4.74 -3.84
CA THR A 100 -17.54 4.30 -5.04
C THR A 100 -17.54 2.78 -5.19
N THR A 101 -16.40 2.14 -4.97
CA THR A 101 -16.29 0.67 -5.01
C THR A 101 -17.10 0.04 -3.87
N PHE A 102 -17.04 0.60 -2.67
CA PHE A 102 -17.81 0.13 -1.52
C PHE A 102 -19.31 0.21 -1.77
N VAL A 103 -19.81 1.35 -2.28
CA VAL A 103 -21.22 1.53 -2.63
C VAL A 103 -21.66 0.51 -3.68
N MET A 104 -20.84 0.29 -4.72
CA MET A 104 -21.14 -0.70 -5.76
C MET A 104 -21.26 -2.10 -5.19
N VAL A 105 -20.32 -2.50 -4.35
CA VAL A 105 -20.33 -3.84 -3.70
C VAL A 105 -21.48 -3.95 -2.68
N ALA A 106 -21.83 -2.86 -1.98
CA ALA A 106 -22.98 -2.82 -1.08
C ALA A 106 -24.31 -3.03 -1.83
N VAL A 107 -24.48 -2.40 -2.98
CA VAL A 107 -25.65 -2.64 -3.85
C VAL A 107 -25.69 -4.10 -4.30
N LEU A 108 -24.54 -4.65 -4.67
CA LEU A 108 -24.42 -6.07 -5.05
C LEU A 108 -24.80 -7.01 -3.87
N PHE A 109 -24.41 -6.65 -2.65
CA PHE A 109 -24.77 -7.40 -1.44
C PHE A 109 -26.27 -7.36 -1.16
N VAL A 110 -26.93 -6.22 -1.32
CA VAL A 110 -28.37 -6.05 -1.04
C VAL A 110 -29.22 -6.74 -2.10
N MET A 111 -28.89 -6.54 -3.39
CA MET A 111 -29.67 -7.02 -4.53
C MET A 111 -29.28 -8.42 -5.01
N GLY A 112 -28.12 -8.95 -4.59
CA GLY A 112 -27.58 -10.22 -5.05
C GLY A 112 -28.31 -11.44 -4.48
N VAL A 113 -28.26 -12.54 -5.25
CA VAL A 113 -28.65 -13.88 -4.76
C VAL A 113 -27.63 -14.39 -3.74
N SER A 114 -27.97 -15.47 -3.02
CA SER A 114 -27.17 -15.99 -1.91
C SER A 114 -25.66 -16.13 -2.22
N SER A 115 -25.33 -16.70 -3.38
CA SER A 115 -23.92 -16.89 -3.80
C SER A 115 -23.19 -15.57 -4.02
N ILE A 116 -23.87 -14.53 -4.50
CA ILE A 116 -23.29 -13.20 -4.69
C ILE A 116 -23.10 -12.50 -3.34
N ARG A 117 -24.01 -12.69 -2.39
CA ARG A 117 -23.87 -12.12 -1.03
C ARG A 117 -22.69 -12.70 -0.28
N GLU A 118 -22.44 -14.01 -0.40
CA GLU A 118 -21.26 -14.66 0.18
C GLU A 118 -19.94 -14.11 -0.37
N PHE A 119 -19.93 -13.65 -1.62
CA PHE A 119 -18.80 -12.97 -2.25
C PHE A 119 -18.70 -11.50 -1.81
N ALA A 120 -19.82 -10.79 -1.81
CA ALA A 120 -19.86 -9.35 -1.59
C ALA A 120 -19.53 -8.96 -0.13
N ALA A 121 -19.96 -9.74 0.86
CA ALA A 121 -19.72 -9.43 2.26
C ALA A 121 -18.23 -9.34 2.64
N PRO A 122 -17.38 -10.35 2.36
CA PRO A 122 -15.94 -10.24 2.61
C PRO A 122 -15.27 -9.17 1.73
N LEU A 123 -15.76 -8.98 0.50
CA LEU A 123 -15.22 -7.98 -0.42
C LEU A 123 -15.44 -6.56 0.10
N MET A 124 -16.59 -6.26 0.70
CA MET A 124 -16.84 -4.96 1.35
C MET A 124 -15.80 -4.65 2.43
N VAL A 125 -15.55 -5.61 3.30
CA VAL A 125 -14.53 -5.47 4.35
C VAL A 125 -13.13 -5.34 3.72
N GLY A 126 -12.81 -6.15 2.72
CA GLY A 126 -11.53 -6.11 2.03
C GLY A 126 -11.24 -4.77 1.34
N VAL A 127 -12.25 -4.13 0.74
CA VAL A 127 -12.11 -2.79 0.13
C VAL A 127 -11.81 -1.73 1.19
N LEU A 128 -12.50 -1.75 2.34
CA LEU A 128 -12.26 -0.81 3.44
C LEU A 128 -10.87 -1.02 4.05
N VAL A 129 -10.50 -2.26 4.32
CA VAL A 129 -9.19 -2.62 4.89
C VAL A 129 -8.07 -2.27 3.91
N GLY A 130 -8.20 -2.57 2.62
CA GLY A 130 -7.23 -2.23 1.59
C GLY A 130 -7.03 -0.72 1.42
N ALA A 131 -8.09 0.07 1.53
CA ALA A 131 -8.01 1.53 1.53
C ALA A 131 -7.23 2.06 2.75
N TYR A 132 -7.55 1.55 3.94
CA TYR A 132 -6.84 1.91 5.17
C TYR A 132 -5.37 1.46 5.12
N SER A 133 -5.11 0.23 4.76
CA SER A 133 -3.77 -0.37 4.68
C SER A 133 -2.86 0.37 3.70
N SER A 134 -3.37 0.72 2.51
CA SER A 134 -2.58 1.44 1.51
C SER A 134 -2.17 2.84 1.99
N VAL A 135 -3.03 3.56 2.70
CA VAL A 135 -2.75 4.91 3.21
C VAL A 135 -1.86 4.87 4.45
N CYS A 136 -2.23 4.06 5.46
CA CYS A 136 -1.59 4.10 6.77
C CYS A 136 -0.38 3.17 6.88
N ILE A 137 -0.49 1.93 6.37
CA ILE A 137 0.55 0.92 6.56
C ILE A 137 1.65 1.06 5.52
N THR A 138 1.29 1.19 4.24
CA THR A 138 2.27 1.16 3.15
C THR A 138 3.24 2.33 3.20
N GLY A 139 2.75 3.56 3.42
CA GLY A 139 3.59 4.75 3.52
C GLY A 139 4.51 4.73 4.73
N ALA A 140 3.97 4.38 5.90
CA ALA A 140 4.74 4.27 7.13
C ALA A 140 5.81 3.17 7.07
N LEU A 141 5.45 2.01 6.52
CA LEU A 141 6.37 0.87 6.41
C LEU A 141 7.54 1.17 5.47
N TRP A 142 7.25 1.78 4.32
CA TRP A 142 8.29 2.22 3.40
C TRP A 142 9.24 3.24 4.04
N TYR A 143 8.70 4.23 4.79
CA TYR A 143 9.50 5.20 5.52
C TYR A 143 10.43 4.53 6.53
N VAL A 144 9.90 3.63 7.37
CA VAL A 144 10.70 2.90 8.37
C VAL A 144 11.79 2.07 7.71
N MET A 145 11.48 1.36 6.64
CA MET A 145 12.45 0.58 5.88
C MET A 145 13.54 1.48 5.29
N LYS A 146 13.18 2.61 4.71
CA LYS A 146 14.14 3.54 4.12
C LYS A 146 15.06 4.14 5.18
N LYS A 147 14.52 4.53 6.34
CA LYS A 147 15.29 5.05 7.48
C LYS A 147 16.25 4.00 8.05
N LYS A 148 15.78 2.77 8.25
CA LYS A 148 16.58 1.67 8.82
C LYS A 148 17.74 1.25 7.90
N PHE A 149 17.54 1.31 6.58
CA PHE A 149 18.59 0.97 5.62
C PHE A 149 19.47 2.17 5.22
N ALA A 150 18.99 3.41 5.35
CA ALA A 150 19.82 4.61 5.17
C ALA A 150 20.81 4.78 6.34
N GLY A 151 20.42 4.39 7.56
CA GLY A 151 21.31 4.42 8.73
C GLY A 151 22.51 3.49 8.68
N LYS A 152 22.54 2.53 7.74
CA LYS A 152 23.71 1.65 7.52
C LYS A 152 24.69 2.13 6.43
N GLY A 153 24.33 3.19 5.67
CA GLY A 153 25.14 3.67 4.55
C GLY A 153 25.75 5.08 4.72
N GLN A 154 25.56 5.73 5.86
CA GLN A 154 25.96 7.14 6.05
C GLN A 154 27.15 7.45 6.99
N PRO A 155 27.95 6.51 7.50
CA PRO A 155 29.16 6.91 8.23
C PRO A 155 30.34 7.29 7.31
N ALA A 156 30.35 6.85 6.04
CA ALA A 156 31.50 7.06 5.17
C ALA A 156 31.52 8.42 4.43
N ILE A 157 30.35 9.00 4.11
CA ILE A 157 30.27 10.25 3.34
C ILE A 157 30.46 11.48 4.26
N ALA A 158 29.97 11.41 5.50
CA ALA A 158 30.18 12.48 6.49
C ALA A 158 31.66 12.59 6.93
N ALA A 159 32.34 11.46 7.03
CA ALA A 159 33.77 11.40 7.33
C ALA A 159 34.65 11.91 6.19
N ALA A 160 34.29 11.60 4.95
CA ALA A 160 35.02 12.09 3.77
C ALA A 160 34.84 13.62 3.55
N SER A 161 33.64 14.14 3.83
CA SER A 161 33.36 15.58 3.75
C SER A 161 34.07 16.38 4.86
N ALA A 162 34.19 15.80 6.07
CA ALA A 162 34.93 16.42 7.17
C ALA A 162 36.47 16.44 6.93
N LEU A 163 36.99 15.40 6.30
CA LEU A 163 38.42 15.32 5.93
C LEU A 163 38.80 16.29 4.80
N SER A 164 37.88 16.60 3.88
CA SER A 164 38.14 17.55 2.79
C SER A 164 38.16 19.01 3.26
N LEU A 165 37.59 19.32 4.44
CA LEU A 165 37.59 20.68 5.03
C LEU A 165 38.84 20.97 5.87
N ILE A 166 39.71 19.97 6.13
CA ILE A 166 40.93 20.13 6.91
C ILE A 166 42.17 20.40 5.99
N HIS A 167 42.00 20.30 4.67
CA HIS A 167 43.06 20.46 3.68
C HIS A 167 42.94 21.75 2.83
N ILE A 168 42.39 22.86 3.40
CA ILE A 168 42.53 24.20 2.84
C ILE A 168 43.20 25.09 3.85
#